data_de8618549b6baaf6451d92bf0b0da1e1
#
_entry.id   de8618549b6baaf6451d92bf0b0da1e1
#
_cell.length_a   1.000
_cell.length_b   1.000
_cell.length_c   1.000
_cell.angle_alpha   90.00
_cell.angle_beta   90.00
_cell.angle_gamma   90.00
#
_symmetry.space_group_name_H-M   'P 1'
#
loop_
_entity.id
_entity.type
_entity.pdbx_description
1 polymer ?
#
loop_
_entity_poly.entity_id
_entity_poly.type
_entity_poly.pdbx_seq_one_letter_code
_entity_poly.pdbx_strand_id
1 'polypeptide(L)'
;LGIAVVIPKSGFEDILKMCTEIGIDYIQPLFSERQVNKNLNFSRKLLRWNSIIKEAVEQSERLWKPSILNGMDIIKWLKSRDNQERVSISITREETPYDLNKWLRKQQEFANKKGGIFWNVIGPEGGWSSKEIDFFNKNNITFVKLSDTILRTSTASINASSILNQWRIDLKLKN
;
A
#
# COMPACT_ATOMS: atom_id res chain seq x y z
N LEU A 1 -2.97 8.99 2.79
CA LEU A 1 -3.17 7.62 2.31
C LEU A 1 -1.85 7.00 1.90
N GLY A 2 -1.60 5.76 2.31
CA GLY A 2 -0.39 5.04 1.99
C GLY A 2 -0.64 3.71 1.30
N ILE A 3 0.21 3.39 0.31
CA ILE A 3 0.30 2.07 -0.28
C ILE A 3 1.68 1.50 -0.01
N ALA A 4 1.75 0.32 0.59
CA ALA A 4 2.98 -0.38 0.85
C ALA A 4 3.04 -1.63 -0.05
N VAL A 5 4.04 -1.72 -0.90
CA VAL A 5 4.07 -2.73 -1.97
C VAL A 5 5.37 -3.51 -1.93
N VAL A 6 5.27 -4.83 -1.85
CA VAL A 6 6.43 -5.68 -2.09
C VAL A 6 6.83 -5.51 -3.56
N ILE A 7 8.09 -5.09 -3.79
CA ILE A 7 8.55 -4.74 -5.14
C ILE A 7 8.41 -5.97 -6.06
N PRO A 8 7.53 -5.90 -7.08
CA PRO A 8 7.31 -7.02 -8.00
C PRO A 8 8.51 -7.25 -8.92
N LYS A 9 8.51 -8.37 -9.64
CA LYS A 9 9.52 -8.67 -10.67
C LYS A 9 9.56 -7.58 -11.76
N SER A 10 8.40 -7.04 -12.13
CA SER A 10 8.25 -6.00 -13.15
C SER A 10 7.04 -5.11 -12.83
N GLY A 11 6.93 -3.94 -13.48
CA GLY A 11 5.76 -3.07 -13.38
C GLY A 11 5.72 -2.18 -12.13
N PHE A 12 6.79 -2.09 -11.33
CA PHE A 12 6.79 -1.20 -10.16
C PHE A 12 6.72 0.27 -10.56
N GLU A 13 7.29 0.65 -11.70
CA GLU A 13 7.24 2.02 -12.22
C GLU A 13 5.81 2.42 -12.63
N ASP A 14 5.04 1.48 -13.18
CA ASP A 14 3.61 1.68 -13.47
C ASP A 14 2.79 1.87 -12.18
N ILE A 15 3.11 1.10 -11.13
CA ILE A 15 2.49 1.28 -9.80
C ILE A 15 2.76 2.69 -9.29
N LEU A 16 4.01 3.17 -9.35
CA LEU A 16 4.37 4.51 -8.91
C LEU A 16 3.59 5.59 -9.65
N LYS A 17 3.54 5.49 -10.98
CA LYS A 17 2.81 6.41 -11.84
C LYS A 17 1.32 6.43 -11.49
N MET A 18 0.64 5.29 -11.58
CA MET A 18 -0.81 5.22 -11.43
C MET A 18 -1.27 5.51 -9.99
N CYS A 19 -0.55 5.05 -8.96
CA CYS A 19 -0.88 5.39 -7.57
C CYS A 19 -0.69 6.89 -7.30
N THR A 20 0.27 7.53 -7.95
CA THR A 20 0.44 8.98 -7.91
C THR A 20 -0.76 9.70 -8.53
N GLU A 21 -1.16 9.33 -9.74
CA GLU A 21 -2.31 9.90 -10.45
C GLU A 21 -3.62 9.74 -9.65
N ILE A 22 -3.84 8.57 -9.04
CA ILE A 22 -5.02 8.29 -8.21
C ILE A 22 -5.06 9.15 -6.93
N GLY A 23 -3.91 9.59 -6.41
CA GLY A 23 -3.89 10.49 -5.26
C GLY A 23 -3.31 9.90 -3.98
N ILE A 24 -2.51 8.84 -4.03
CA ILE A 24 -1.78 8.31 -2.86
C ILE A 24 -0.74 9.33 -2.40
N ASP A 25 -0.53 9.43 -1.08
CA ASP A 25 0.38 10.41 -0.47
C ASP A 25 1.72 9.79 -0.08
N TYR A 26 1.73 8.48 0.26
CA TYR A 26 2.92 7.75 0.65
C TYR A 26 3.01 6.43 -0.09
N ILE A 27 4.18 6.15 -0.66
CA ILE A 27 4.48 4.86 -1.30
C ILE A 27 5.66 4.23 -0.56
N GLN A 28 5.44 3.06 0.02
CA GLN A 28 6.44 2.30 0.75
C GLN A 28 6.86 1.07 -0.06
N PRO A 29 8.04 1.07 -0.67
CA PRO A 29 8.61 -0.15 -1.22
C PRO A 29 8.97 -1.14 -0.11
N LEU A 30 8.53 -2.39 -0.25
CA LEU A 30 8.78 -3.44 0.74
C LEU A 30 9.61 -4.58 0.17
N PHE A 31 10.32 -5.25 1.07
CA PHE A 31 10.98 -6.54 0.82
C PHE A 31 10.29 -7.63 1.63
N SER A 32 10.13 -8.80 1.02
CA SER A 32 9.45 -9.97 1.58
C SER A 32 10.28 -11.22 1.32
N GLU A 33 10.07 -12.26 2.13
CA GLU A 33 10.80 -13.52 2.03
C GLU A 33 10.63 -14.19 0.65
N ARG A 34 9.42 -14.14 0.09
CA ARG A 34 9.08 -14.72 -1.23
C ARG A 34 9.19 -13.76 -2.40
N GLN A 35 9.86 -12.63 -2.21
CA GLN A 35 10.12 -11.70 -3.29
C GLN A 35 11.10 -12.28 -4.31
N VAL A 36 10.83 -12.08 -5.59
CA VAL A 36 11.66 -12.62 -6.69
C VAL A 36 12.98 -11.84 -6.83
N ASN A 37 12.96 -10.52 -6.70
CA ASN A 37 14.14 -9.64 -6.89
C ASN A 37 14.77 -9.25 -5.56
N LYS A 38 15.78 -10.00 -5.10
CA LYS A 38 16.50 -9.70 -3.84
C LYS A 38 17.67 -8.71 -4.00
N ASN A 39 18.19 -8.51 -5.22
CA ASN A 39 19.39 -7.71 -5.50
C ASN A 39 19.04 -6.40 -6.22
N LEU A 40 18.21 -5.57 -5.59
CA LEU A 40 17.84 -4.28 -6.14
C LEU A 40 18.82 -3.19 -5.68
N ASN A 41 19.50 -2.51 -6.60
CA ASN A 41 20.22 -1.27 -6.26
C ASN A 41 19.21 -0.16 -6.04
N PHE A 42 18.71 -0.07 -4.80
CA PHE A 42 17.62 0.81 -4.41
C PHE A 42 17.97 2.29 -4.65
N SER A 43 19.18 2.73 -4.31
CA SER A 43 19.60 4.12 -4.45
C SER A 43 19.56 4.60 -5.90
N ARG A 44 20.02 3.78 -6.85
CA ARG A 44 19.95 4.09 -8.28
C ARG A 44 18.51 4.13 -8.79
N LYS A 45 17.67 3.22 -8.31
CA LYS A 45 16.25 3.18 -8.69
C LYS A 45 15.47 4.37 -8.13
N LEU A 46 15.79 4.80 -6.93
CA LEU A 46 15.09 5.89 -6.26
C LEU A 46 15.12 7.20 -7.06
N LEU A 47 16.23 7.53 -7.71
CA LEU A 47 16.33 8.71 -8.58
C LEU A 47 15.33 8.62 -9.75
N ARG A 48 15.31 7.49 -10.45
CA ARG A 48 14.36 7.25 -11.55
C ARG A 48 12.91 7.25 -11.08
N TRP A 49 12.63 6.62 -9.95
CA TRP A 49 11.28 6.59 -9.37
C TRP A 49 10.76 7.98 -8.99
N ASN A 50 11.62 8.83 -8.46
CA ASN A 50 11.28 10.23 -8.19
C ASN A 50 10.96 11.01 -9.47
N SER A 51 11.65 10.75 -10.59
CA SER A 51 11.34 11.36 -11.89
C SER A 51 9.95 10.92 -12.39
N ILE A 52 9.65 9.63 -12.34
CA ILE A 52 8.35 9.08 -12.74
C ILE A 52 7.22 9.68 -11.90
N ILE A 53 7.40 9.76 -10.58
CA ILE A 53 6.42 10.37 -9.68
C ILE A 53 6.22 11.85 -10.03
N LYS A 54 7.31 12.59 -10.33
CA LYS A 54 7.23 14.00 -10.74
C LYS A 54 6.41 14.17 -12.02
N GLU A 55 6.69 13.38 -13.06
CA GLU A 55 5.95 13.38 -14.32
C GLU A 55 4.45 13.07 -14.10
N ALA A 56 4.14 12.09 -13.23
CA ALA A 56 2.77 11.74 -12.89
C ALA A 56 2.03 12.85 -12.13
N VAL A 57 2.73 13.58 -11.25
CA VAL A 57 2.19 14.77 -10.55
C VAL A 57 1.85 15.87 -11.54
N GLU A 58 2.74 16.16 -12.48
CA GLU A 58 2.55 17.19 -13.51
C GLU A 58 1.37 16.83 -14.42
N GLN A 59 1.29 15.58 -14.88
CA GLN A 59 0.22 15.10 -15.76
C GLN A 59 -1.15 15.10 -15.07
N SER A 60 -1.21 14.77 -13.77
CA SER A 60 -2.45 14.70 -12.99
C SER A 60 -2.83 16.01 -12.30
N GLU A 61 -2.09 17.08 -12.54
CA GLU A 61 -2.30 18.42 -11.95
C GLU A 61 -2.37 18.42 -10.41
N ARG A 62 -1.63 17.50 -9.77
CA ARG A 62 -1.57 17.42 -8.31
C ARG A 62 -0.77 18.58 -7.73
N LEU A 63 -1.28 19.16 -6.63
CA LEU A 63 -0.62 20.24 -5.92
C LEU A 63 0.60 19.79 -5.08
N TRP A 64 0.71 18.49 -4.79
CA TRP A 64 1.81 17.93 -4.01
C TRP A 64 2.26 16.57 -4.54
N LYS A 65 3.55 16.32 -4.40
CA LYS A 65 4.19 15.07 -4.77
C LYS A 65 4.03 14.04 -3.64
N PRO A 66 3.65 12.79 -3.92
CA PRO A 66 3.72 11.73 -2.92
C PRO A 66 5.15 11.45 -2.48
N SER A 67 5.31 11.04 -1.23
CA SER A 67 6.60 10.61 -0.70
C SER A 67 6.83 9.13 -1.00
N ILE A 68 7.89 8.83 -1.77
CA ILE A 68 8.41 7.47 -1.86
C ILE A 68 9.43 7.25 -0.74
N LEU A 69 9.16 6.26 0.11
CA LEU A 69 9.99 5.96 1.27
C LEU A 69 11.14 5.00 0.92
N ASN A 70 12.11 4.87 1.81
CA ASN A 70 13.20 3.91 1.65
C ASN A 70 12.67 2.47 1.74
N GLY A 71 13.18 1.58 0.88
CA GLY A 71 12.82 0.18 0.88
C GLY A 71 13.14 -0.49 2.22
N MET A 72 12.21 -1.27 2.75
CA MET A 72 12.34 -1.92 4.05
C MET A 72 11.73 -3.33 4.05
N ASP A 73 12.29 -4.22 4.86
CA ASP A 73 11.67 -5.52 5.16
C ASP A 73 10.29 -5.32 5.78
N ILE A 74 9.30 -6.12 5.36
CA ILE A 74 7.89 -5.98 5.81
C ILE A 74 7.74 -6.05 7.33
N ILE A 75 8.43 -7.00 8.00
CA ILE A 75 8.31 -7.17 9.45
C ILE A 75 8.96 -5.99 10.17
N LYS A 76 10.12 -5.53 9.70
CA LYS A 76 10.79 -4.33 10.27
C LYS A 76 9.93 -3.09 10.08
N TRP A 77 9.34 -2.93 8.90
CA TRP A 77 8.46 -1.82 8.61
C TRP A 77 7.21 -1.81 9.51
N LEU A 78 6.54 -2.95 9.69
CA LEU A 78 5.38 -3.06 10.57
C LEU A 78 5.73 -2.73 12.04
N LYS A 79 6.89 -3.16 12.52
CA LYS A 79 7.38 -2.84 13.87
C LYS A 79 7.66 -1.35 14.09
N SER A 80 7.93 -0.59 13.02
CA SER A 80 8.20 0.85 13.09
C SER A 80 6.94 1.72 13.00
N ARG A 81 5.73 1.12 12.87
CA ARG A 81 4.47 1.88 12.80
C ARG A 81 4.05 2.37 14.18
N ASP A 82 3.48 3.55 14.20
CA ASP A 82 3.00 4.17 15.43
C ASP A 82 1.47 4.08 15.57
N ASN A 83 0.95 4.63 16.67
CA ASN A 83 -0.47 4.59 16.99
C ASN A 83 -1.35 5.49 16.09
N GLN A 84 -0.75 6.34 15.28
CA GLN A 84 -1.45 7.20 14.32
C GLN A 84 -1.58 6.54 12.94
N GLU A 85 -1.00 5.39 12.76
CA GLU A 85 -1.06 4.64 11.51
C GLU A 85 -1.99 3.44 11.64
N ARG A 86 -2.74 3.19 10.59
CA ARG A 86 -3.64 2.04 10.48
C ARG A 86 -3.22 1.22 9.27
N VAL A 87 -2.99 -0.06 9.50
CA VAL A 87 -2.45 -0.97 8.48
C VAL A 87 -3.41 -2.12 8.23
N SER A 88 -3.69 -2.40 6.96
CA SER A 88 -4.34 -3.62 6.49
C SER A 88 -3.44 -4.33 5.50
N ILE A 89 -3.52 -5.67 5.47
CA ILE A 89 -2.74 -6.51 4.55
C ILE A 89 -3.68 -7.19 3.57
N SER A 90 -3.42 -7.00 2.29
CA SER A 90 -4.17 -7.67 1.23
C SER A 90 -3.73 -9.12 1.09
N ILE A 91 -4.73 -10.02 1.07
CA ILE A 91 -4.56 -11.46 0.88
C ILE A 91 -5.45 -11.96 -0.24
N THR A 92 -5.09 -13.11 -0.83
CA THR A 92 -5.78 -13.64 -2.02
C THR A 92 -6.39 -15.02 -1.80
N ARG A 93 -5.84 -15.84 -0.91
CA ARG A 93 -6.21 -17.25 -0.76
C ARG A 93 -6.82 -17.62 0.58
N GLU A 94 -6.69 -16.74 1.56
CA GLU A 94 -7.24 -16.96 2.90
C GLU A 94 -8.63 -16.33 3.01
N GLU A 95 -9.49 -16.94 3.80
CA GLU A 95 -10.79 -16.35 4.10
C GLU A 95 -10.61 -15.17 5.07
N THR A 96 -11.23 -14.07 4.74
CA THR A 96 -11.33 -12.92 5.63
C THR A 96 -12.73 -12.32 5.52
N PRO A 97 -13.34 -11.91 6.64
CA PRO A 97 -14.66 -11.26 6.65
C PRO A 97 -14.61 -9.82 6.13
N TYR A 98 -13.42 -9.29 5.87
CA TYR A 98 -13.24 -7.91 5.47
C TYR A 98 -12.78 -7.79 4.02
N ASP A 99 -13.47 -6.96 3.26
CA ASP A 99 -12.89 -6.26 2.13
C ASP A 99 -12.28 -4.92 2.61
N LEU A 100 -11.50 -4.26 1.75
CA LEU A 100 -10.83 -3.01 2.10
C LEU A 100 -11.83 -1.90 2.45
N ASN A 101 -12.98 -1.82 1.78
CA ASN A 101 -14.01 -0.83 2.07
C ASN A 101 -14.60 -1.00 3.48
N LYS A 102 -14.94 -2.24 3.87
CA LYS A 102 -15.43 -2.53 5.23
C LYS A 102 -14.41 -2.17 6.29
N TRP A 103 -13.13 -2.48 6.04
CA TRP A 103 -12.06 -2.11 6.96
C TRP A 103 -11.96 -0.59 7.10
N LEU A 104 -11.95 0.17 6.00
CA LEU A 104 -11.89 1.63 6.01
C LEU A 104 -13.08 2.28 6.72
N ARG A 105 -14.30 1.76 6.52
CA ARG A 105 -15.49 2.25 7.23
C ARG A 105 -15.33 2.14 8.75
N LYS A 106 -14.72 1.07 9.26
CA LYS A 106 -14.41 0.92 10.69
C LYS A 106 -13.36 1.92 11.19
N GLN A 107 -12.51 2.45 10.30
CA GLN A 107 -11.51 3.46 10.66
C GLN A 107 -12.05 4.90 10.61
N GLN A 108 -13.28 5.13 10.18
CA GLN A 108 -13.83 6.48 9.96
C GLN A 108 -13.80 7.35 11.22
N GLU A 109 -14.17 6.81 12.37
CA GLU A 109 -14.15 7.55 13.62
C GLU A 109 -12.72 7.98 14.02
N PHE A 110 -11.75 7.09 13.83
CA PHE A 110 -10.34 7.39 14.06
C PHE A 110 -9.83 8.47 13.10
N ALA A 111 -10.17 8.38 11.81
CA ALA A 111 -9.79 9.36 10.80
C ALA A 111 -10.32 10.76 11.14
N ASN A 112 -11.57 10.87 11.57
CA ASN A 112 -12.21 12.14 11.92
C ASN A 112 -11.62 12.80 13.17
N LYS A 113 -11.20 11.99 14.16
CA LYS A 113 -10.70 12.51 15.45
C LYS A 113 -9.23 12.90 15.45
N LYS A 114 -8.40 12.16 14.73
CA LYS A 114 -6.92 12.26 14.87
C LYS A 114 -6.18 12.47 13.57
N GLY A 115 -6.83 12.33 12.43
CA GLY A 115 -6.13 12.18 11.17
C GLY A 115 -5.34 10.86 11.16
N GLY A 116 -4.15 10.88 10.56
CA GLY A 116 -3.28 9.70 10.52
C GLY A 116 -3.12 9.12 9.13
N ILE A 117 -2.26 8.12 9.02
CA ILE A 117 -1.98 7.45 7.74
C ILE A 117 -2.66 6.09 7.71
N PHE A 118 -3.40 5.85 6.63
CA PHE A 118 -4.07 4.58 6.37
C PHE A 118 -3.32 3.85 5.27
N TRP A 119 -2.76 2.69 5.61
CA TRP A 119 -1.97 1.87 4.73
C TRP A 119 -2.72 0.62 4.30
N ASN A 120 -2.63 0.32 3.00
CA ASN A 120 -2.88 -1.03 2.52
C ASN A 120 -1.59 -1.65 1.98
N VAL A 121 -1.31 -2.89 2.40
CA VAL A 121 -0.08 -3.61 2.06
C VAL A 121 -0.39 -4.64 0.99
N ILE A 122 0.36 -4.59 -0.11
CA ILE A 122 0.26 -5.51 -1.24
C ILE A 122 1.46 -6.46 -1.22
N GLY A 123 1.17 -7.76 -1.21
CA GLY A 123 2.17 -8.82 -1.16
C GLY A 123 2.86 -9.12 -2.49
N PRO A 124 3.87 -10.00 -2.44
CA PRO A 124 4.56 -10.48 -3.62
C PRO A 124 3.70 -11.49 -4.41
N GLU A 125 4.06 -11.74 -5.66
CA GLU A 125 3.39 -12.70 -6.53
C GLU A 125 3.36 -14.13 -5.94
N GLY A 126 4.38 -14.49 -5.17
CA GLY A 126 4.49 -15.76 -4.44
C GLY A 126 3.65 -15.86 -3.17
N GLY A 127 2.90 -14.80 -2.82
CA GLY A 127 2.15 -14.68 -1.56
C GLY A 127 3.06 -14.52 -0.33
N TRP A 128 2.46 -14.37 0.83
CA TRP A 128 3.17 -14.24 2.10
C TRP A 128 3.74 -15.58 2.56
N SER A 129 4.88 -15.58 3.24
CA SER A 129 5.43 -16.77 3.87
C SER A 129 4.67 -17.10 5.18
N SER A 130 4.76 -18.35 5.64
CA SER A 130 4.16 -18.75 6.92
C SER A 130 4.65 -17.89 8.08
N LYS A 131 5.94 -17.56 8.09
CA LYS A 131 6.57 -16.69 9.09
C LYS A 131 5.99 -15.27 9.08
N GLU A 132 5.72 -14.71 7.89
CA GLU A 132 5.09 -13.40 7.74
C GLU A 132 3.63 -13.45 8.20
N ILE A 133 2.86 -14.46 7.80
CA ILE A 133 1.47 -14.68 8.24
C ILE A 133 1.40 -14.83 9.77
N ASP A 134 2.26 -15.64 10.37
CA ASP A 134 2.33 -15.81 11.83
C ASP A 134 2.62 -14.49 12.54
N PHE A 135 3.52 -13.68 11.98
CA PHE A 135 3.80 -12.35 12.52
C PHE A 135 2.58 -11.42 12.43
N PHE A 136 1.87 -11.42 11.29
CA PHE A 136 0.67 -10.60 11.09
C PHE A 136 -0.43 -10.98 12.08
N ASN A 137 -0.68 -12.29 12.26
CA ASN A 137 -1.66 -12.80 13.21
C ASN A 137 -1.31 -12.44 14.66
N LYS A 138 -0.05 -12.64 15.08
CA LYS A 138 0.42 -12.31 16.44
C LYS A 138 0.30 -10.82 16.78
N ASN A 139 0.34 -9.96 15.77
CA ASN A 139 0.21 -8.51 15.94
C ASN A 139 -1.19 -7.97 15.61
N ASN A 140 -2.19 -8.86 15.45
CA ASN A 140 -3.59 -8.52 15.16
C ASN A 140 -3.75 -7.60 13.95
N ILE A 141 -2.91 -7.76 12.90
CA ILE A 141 -3.01 -6.96 11.70
C ILE A 141 -4.19 -7.48 10.85
N THR A 142 -5.06 -6.59 10.44
CA THR A 142 -6.26 -6.98 9.71
C THR A 142 -5.96 -7.38 8.28
N PHE A 143 -6.39 -8.57 7.89
CA PHE A 143 -6.40 -9.03 6.51
C PHE A 143 -7.63 -8.49 5.77
N VAL A 144 -7.45 -8.14 4.50
CA VAL A 144 -8.51 -7.63 3.63
C VAL A 144 -8.45 -8.27 2.25
N LYS A 145 -9.62 -8.45 1.63
CA LYS A 145 -9.75 -8.78 0.21
C LYS A 145 -9.87 -7.51 -0.63
N LEU A 146 -9.30 -7.54 -1.83
CA LEU A 146 -9.47 -6.51 -2.85
C LEU A 146 -10.39 -6.94 -3.99
N SER A 147 -10.51 -8.25 -4.21
CA SER A 147 -11.28 -8.85 -5.30
C SER A 147 -11.59 -10.31 -4.97
N ASP A 148 -12.57 -10.89 -5.63
CA ASP A 148 -12.84 -12.33 -5.61
C ASP A 148 -11.89 -13.13 -6.51
N THR A 149 -11.16 -12.44 -7.39
CA THR A 149 -10.11 -13.02 -8.25
C THR A 149 -8.72 -12.68 -7.74
N ILE A 150 -7.73 -13.49 -8.15
CA ILE A 150 -6.32 -13.21 -7.86
C ILE A 150 -5.84 -12.09 -8.78
N LEU A 151 -5.45 -10.97 -8.18
CA LEU A 151 -4.91 -9.82 -8.89
C LEU A 151 -3.37 -9.90 -8.97
N ARG A 152 -2.81 -9.41 -10.07
CA ARG A 152 -1.37 -9.12 -10.12
C ARG A 152 -1.03 -7.99 -9.15
N THR A 153 0.20 -7.94 -8.66
CA THR A 153 0.66 -6.89 -7.71
C THR A 153 0.35 -5.48 -8.21
N SER A 154 0.53 -5.20 -9.50
CA SER A 154 0.19 -3.89 -10.09
C SER A 154 -1.31 -3.61 -10.02
N THR A 155 -2.14 -4.55 -10.47
CA THR A 155 -3.61 -4.41 -10.44
C THR A 155 -4.13 -4.27 -9.02
N ALA A 156 -3.60 -5.05 -8.07
CA ALA A 156 -3.94 -4.95 -6.66
C ALA A 156 -3.59 -3.58 -6.07
N SER A 157 -2.41 -3.04 -6.40
CA SER A 157 -1.95 -1.73 -5.94
C SER A 157 -2.87 -0.60 -6.44
N ILE A 158 -3.24 -0.65 -7.72
CA ILE A 158 -4.13 0.34 -8.34
C ILE A 158 -5.53 0.26 -7.74
N ASN A 159 -6.09 -0.95 -7.60
CA ASN A 159 -7.40 -1.17 -7.01
C ASN A 159 -7.45 -0.67 -5.56
N ALA A 160 -6.48 -1.05 -4.73
CA ALA A 160 -6.38 -0.58 -3.36
C ALA A 160 -6.26 0.94 -3.28
N SER A 161 -5.45 1.55 -4.14
CA SER A 161 -5.28 3.01 -4.21
C SER A 161 -6.59 3.72 -4.58
N SER A 162 -7.36 3.18 -5.52
CA SER A 162 -8.66 3.71 -5.91
C SER A 162 -9.66 3.66 -4.75
N ILE A 163 -9.73 2.54 -4.04
CA ILE A 163 -10.60 2.36 -2.87
C ILE A 163 -10.22 3.34 -1.75
N LEU A 164 -8.92 3.47 -1.44
CA LEU A 164 -8.41 4.41 -0.45
C LEU A 164 -8.77 5.86 -0.81
N ASN A 165 -8.58 6.24 -2.07
CA ASN A 165 -8.87 7.60 -2.52
C ASN A 165 -10.38 7.89 -2.53
N GLN A 166 -11.22 6.96 -2.98
CA GLN A 166 -12.67 7.12 -2.91
C GLN A 166 -13.14 7.31 -1.47
N TRP A 167 -12.64 6.50 -0.53
CA TRP A 167 -12.94 6.67 0.88
C TRP A 167 -12.54 8.06 1.41
N ARG A 168 -11.39 8.62 1.01
CA ARG A 168 -10.99 9.98 1.38
C ARG A 168 -11.93 11.04 0.82
N ILE A 169 -12.40 10.86 -0.42
CA ILE A 169 -13.39 11.77 -1.02
C ILE A 169 -14.69 11.72 -0.22
N ASP A 170 -15.18 10.53 0.13
CA ASP A 170 -16.39 10.34 0.94
C ASP A 170 -16.28 10.97 2.32
N LEU A 171 -15.10 10.96 2.95
CA LEU A 171 -14.85 11.65 4.21
C LEU A 171 -14.94 13.17 4.08
N LYS A 172 -14.38 13.75 3.01
CA LYS A 172 -14.41 15.20 2.75
C LYS A 172 -15.80 15.74 2.44
N LEU A 173 -16.65 14.92 1.80
CA LEU A 173 -18.03 15.32 1.49
C LEU A 173 -18.97 15.29 2.70
N LYS A 174 -18.57 14.64 3.80
CA LYS A 174 -19.36 14.53 5.03
C LYS A 174 -19.01 15.59 6.09
N ASN A 175 -17.90 16.30 5.89
CA ASN A 175 -17.43 17.40 6.73
C ASN A 175 -17.65 18.75 6.04
#